data_a7134903404b6906d144535e077a05c8
#
_entry.id   a7134903404b6906d144535e077a05c8
#
_cell.length_a   1.000
_cell.length_b   1.000
_cell.length_c   1.000
_cell.angle_alpha   90.00
_cell.angle_beta   90.00
_cell.angle_gamma   90.00
#
_symmetry.space_group_name_H-M   'P 1'
#
loop_
_entity.id
_entity.type
_entity.pdbx_description
1 polymer ?
#
loop_
_entity_poly.entity_id
_entity_poly.type
_entity_poly.pdbx_seq_one_letter_code
_entity_poly.pdbx_strand_id
1 'polypeptide(L)'
;MKNSAFLASFILYCGLFSQNVIVSHAKRPPFPPEIIHDCMGRENITTKELMILDSSPVETIKLLDSNREDFRNIGCFLACAFQQHGDMSGSTMNVQTMIDRMHEMHHGHIDANPFFANALQTCADSLGGTDDECEAALTFHVCLMEAFHNRS
;
A
#
# COMPACT_ATOMS: atom_id res chain seq x y z
N MET A 1 13.35 4.77 20.55
CA MET A 1 14.01 5.39 19.37
C MET A 1 14.33 4.43 18.20
N LYS A 2 14.13 3.14 18.32
CA LYS A 2 14.40 2.17 17.22
C LYS A 2 13.22 1.92 16.26
N ASN A 3 12.02 2.47 16.53
CA ASN A 3 10.79 2.19 15.77
C ASN A 3 10.53 3.15 14.59
N SER A 4 11.31 4.23 14.48
CA SER A 4 11.10 5.25 13.44
C SER A 4 11.44 4.77 12.03
N ALA A 5 12.38 3.83 11.91
CA ALA A 5 12.80 3.30 10.61
C ALA A 5 11.77 2.35 9.98
N PHE A 6 10.97 1.69 10.80
CA PHE A 6 9.92 0.77 10.36
C PHE A 6 8.69 1.49 9.81
N LEU A 7 8.27 2.55 10.50
CA LEU A 7 7.19 3.42 10.02
C LEU A 7 7.56 4.04 8.67
N ALA A 8 8.80 4.48 8.52
CA ALA A 8 9.28 5.05 7.28
C ALA A 8 9.31 4.05 6.11
N SER A 9 9.57 2.77 6.36
CA SER A 9 9.61 1.75 5.31
C SER A 9 8.22 1.34 4.84
N PHE A 10 7.22 1.43 5.71
CA PHE A 10 5.84 1.08 5.39
C PHE A 10 5.02 2.26 4.85
N ILE A 11 5.29 3.46 5.33
CA ILE A 11 4.78 4.69 4.71
C ILE A 11 5.24 4.74 3.24
N LEU A 12 6.41 4.15 2.92
CA LEU A 12 6.89 4.00 1.55
C LEU A 12 6.21 2.86 0.79
N TYR A 13 5.66 1.87 1.46
CA TYR A 13 4.78 0.87 0.84
C TYR A 13 3.42 1.49 0.49
N CYS A 14 2.97 2.46 1.28
CA CYS A 14 1.74 3.21 1.06
C CYS A 14 1.98 4.58 0.40
N GLY A 15 3.16 5.19 0.58
CA GLY A 15 3.55 6.48 0.02
C GLY A 15 4.22 6.34 -1.33
N LEU A 16 3.44 6.14 -2.37
CA LEU A 16 3.92 5.78 -3.72
C LEU A 16 4.73 6.86 -4.45
N PHE A 17 4.85 8.11 -3.97
CA PHE A 17 5.30 9.18 -4.86
C PHE A 17 6.06 10.38 -4.26
N SER A 18 6.79 10.25 -3.17
CA SER A 18 7.68 11.37 -2.79
C SER A 18 8.98 11.37 -3.60
N GLN A 19 8.94 11.93 -4.80
CA GLN A 19 10.15 12.12 -5.64
C GLN A 19 11.04 13.30 -5.21
N ASN A 20 10.73 14.01 -4.12
CA ASN A 20 11.46 15.22 -3.72
C ASN A 20 12.07 15.17 -2.32
N VAL A 21 12.42 14.02 -1.81
CA VAL A 21 13.29 13.96 -0.64
C VAL A 21 14.69 13.55 -1.09
N ILE A 22 15.48 14.54 -1.40
CA ILE A 22 16.95 14.42 -1.37
C ILE A 22 17.30 13.99 0.03
N VAL A 23 17.72 12.75 0.23
CA VAL A 23 18.79 12.30 1.11
C VAL A 23 18.92 10.77 1.06
N SER A 24 20.03 10.36 0.52
CA SER A 24 20.90 9.24 0.92
C SER A 24 20.25 8.14 1.80
N HIS A 25 19.61 7.26 1.19
CA HIS A 25 19.44 5.81 1.34
C HIS A 25 18.33 5.46 0.36
N ALA A 26 18.71 4.92 -0.79
CA ALA A 26 17.79 4.60 -1.87
C ALA A 26 16.73 3.60 -1.36
N LYS A 27 15.65 4.13 -0.80
CA LYS A 27 14.47 3.34 -0.47
C LYS A 27 13.83 2.98 -1.80
N ARG A 28 13.95 1.72 -2.19
CA ARG A 28 13.26 1.22 -3.38
C ARG A 28 11.78 1.48 -3.21
N PRO A 29 11.10 2.03 -4.24
CA PRO A 29 9.65 2.17 -4.20
C PRO A 29 9.02 0.78 -3.99
N PRO A 30 7.85 0.70 -3.34
CA PRO A 30 7.19 -0.56 -3.01
C PRO A 30 6.87 -1.39 -4.26
N PHE A 31 6.59 -0.71 -5.37
CA PHE A 31 6.42 -1.33 -6.67
C PHE A 31 7.54 -0.91 -7.62
N PRO A 32 8.00 -1.80 -8.51
CA PRO A 32 8.88 -1.43 -9.61
C PRO A 32 8.28 -0.29 -10.45
N PRO A 33 9.10 0.67 -10.92
CA PRO A 33 8.63 1.78 -11.74
C PRO A 33 7.82 1.35 -12.97
N GLU A 34 8.15 0.19 -13.53
CA GLU A 34 7.47 -0.37 -14.69
C GLU A 34 6.01 -0.72 -14.37
N ILE A 35 5.77 -1.32 -13.21
CA ILE A 35 4.41 -1.65 -12.73
C ILE A 35 3.61 -0.38 -12.51
N ILE A 36 4.21 0.61 -11.87
CA ILE A 36 3.56 1.90 -11.61
C ILE A 36 3.13 2.54 -12.93
N HIS A 37 4.06 2.64 -13.88
CA HIS A 37 3.80 3.29 -15.17
C HIS A 37 2.73 2.55 -15.98
N ASP A 38 2.79 1.21 -16.03
CA ASP A 38 1.82 0.39 -16.74
C ASP A 38 0.41 0.53 -16.12
N CYS A 39 0.30 0.41 -14.80
CA CYS A 39 -0.98 0.52 -14.11
C CYS A 39 -1.58 1.94 -14.17
N MET A 40 -0.75 2.98 -14.12
CA MET A 40 -1.22 4.35 -14.35
C MET A 40 -1.85 4.52 -15.75
N GLY A 41 -1.19 3.97 -16.77
CA GLY A 41 -1.68 4.02 -18.14
C GLY A 41 -2.99 3.23 -18.34
N ARG A 42 -3.08 2.04 -17.74
CA ARG A 42 -4.26 1.18 -17.83
C ARG A 42 -5.49 1.76 -17.16
N GLU A 43 -5.31 2.33 -15.98
CA GLU A 43 -6.41 2.88 -15.17
C GLU A 43 -6.64 4.37 -15.43
N ASN A 44 -5.91 4.95 -16.39
CA ASN A 44 -5.99 6.37 -16.77
C ASN A 44 -5.84 7.32 -15.57
N ILE A 45 -4.93 6.98 -14.65
CA ILE A 45 -4.64 7.76 -13.45
C ILE A 45 -3.51 8.74 -13.70
N THR A 46 -3.68 9.95 -13.22
CA THR A 46 -2.67 11.00 -13.25
C THR A 46 -1.80 11.00 -12.01
N THR A 47 -0.58 11.53 -12.12
CA THR A 47 0.30 11.75 -10.97
C THR A 47 -0.38 12.56 -9.87
N LYS A 48 -1.25 13.51 -10.23
CA LYS A 48 -1.97 14.33 -9.27
C LYS A 48 -2.94 13.51 -8.42
N GLU A 49 -3.63 12.54 -9.00
CA GLU A 49 -4.53 11.64 -8.27
C GLU A 49 -3.74 10.72 -7.35
N LEU A 50 -2.59 10.23 -7.78
CA LEU A 50 -1.72 9.43 -6.93
C LEU A 50 -1.11 10.21 -5.76
N MET A 51 -0.91 11.52 -5.88
CA MET A 51 -0.47 12.37 -4.77
C MET A 51 -1.44 12.36 -3.58
N ILE A 52 -2.69 11.98 -3.78
CA ILE A 52 -3.64 11.79 -2.69
C ILE A 52 -3.19 10.69 -1.75
N LEU A 53 -2.63 9.60 -2.29
CA LEU A 53 -2.08 8.50 -1.50
C LEU A 53 -0.80 8.88 -0.73
N ASP A 54 -0.11 9.93 -1.16
CA ASP A 54 1.11 10.46 -0.54
C ASP A 54 0.81 11.56 0.51
N SER A 55 -0.45 11.95 0.66
CA SER A 55 -0.91 12.92 1.65
C SER A 55 -0.82 12.36 3.08
N SER A 56 -1.04 13.22 4.07
CA SER A 56 -1.13 12.78 5.46
C SER A 56 -2.11 11.58 5.58
N PRO A 57 -1.71 10.48 6.25
CA PRO A 57 -2.57 9.30 6.36
C PRO A 57 -3.99 9.63 6.83
N VAL A 58 -4.13 10.52 7.80
CA VAL A 58 -5.44 10.93 8.36
C VAL A 58 -6.31 11.64 7.31
N GLU A 59 -5.72 12.55 6.56
CA GLU A 59 -6.45 13.29 5.52
C GLU A 59 -6.83 12.36 4.37
N THR A 60 -5.92 11.49 3.96
CA THR A 60 -6.16 10.49 2.92
C THR A 60 -7.29 9.54 3.32
N ILE A 61 -7.27 8.99 4.53
CA ILE A 61 -8.33 8.12 5.05
C ILE A 61 -9.68 8.82 5.00
N LYS A 62 -9.78 10.03 5.55
CA LYS A 62 -11.03 10.80 5.55
C LYS A 62 -11.55 11.09 4.15
N LEU A 63 -10.65 11.39 3.22
CA LEU A 63 -11.00 11.70 1.85
C LEU A 63 -11.51 10.45 1.12
N LEU A 64 -10.82 9.33 1.27
CA LEU A 64 -11.20 8.05 0.66
C LEU A 64 -12.53 7.53 1.22
N ASP A 65 -12.77 7.65 2.52
CA ASP A 65 -14.03 7.22 3.15
C ASP A 65 -15.22 8.08 2.73
N SER A 66 -15.01 9.39 2.57
CA SER A 66 -16.11 10.31 2.23
C SER A 66 -16.52 10.29 0.75
N ASN A 67 -15.60 9.89 -0.16
CA ASN A 67 -15.80 9.94 -1.60
C ASN A 67 -15.34 8.65 -2.28
N ARG A 68 -15.75 7.52 -1.76
CA ARG A 68 -15.23 6.20 -2.18
C ARG A 68 -15.43 5.90 -3.67
N GLU A 69 -16.54 6.34 -4.23
CA GLU A 69 -16.85 6.15 -5.63
C GLU A 69 -15.98 7.01 -6.56
N ASP A 70 -15.69 8.24 -6.13
CA ASP A 70 -14.79 9.14 -6.87
C ASP A 70 -13.34 8.65 -6.90
N PHE A 71 -12.96 7.81 -5.94
CA PHE A 71 -11.61 7.23 -5.83
C PHE A 71 -11.51 5.78 -6.33
N ARG A 72 -12.53 5.28 -6.99
CA ARG A 72 -12.52 3.92 -7.55
C ARG A 72 -11.32 3.68 -8.47
N ASN A 73 -10.93 4.65 -9.28
CA ASN A 73 -9.77 4.54 -10.18
C ASN A 73 -8.46 4.33 -9.41
N ILE A 74 -8.33 4.94 -8.23
CA ILE A 74 -7.19 4.72 -7.34
C ILE A 74 -7.21 3.27 -6.83
N GLY A 75 -8.37 2.75 -6.47
CA GLY A 75 -8.54 1.34 -6.09
C GLY A 75 -8.15 0.40 -7.22
N CYS A 76 -8.56 0.69 -8.46
CA CYS A 76 -8.20 -0.11 -9.64
C CYS A 76 -6.70 -0.05 -9.93
N PHE A 77 -6.07 1.11 -9.77
CA PHE A 77 -4.62 1.23 -9.86
C PHE A 77 -3.91 0.37 -8.81
N LEU A 78 -4.36 0.42 -7.55
CA LEU A 78 -3.81 -0.42 -6.48
C LEU A 78 -3.99 -1.91 -6.77
N ALA A 79 -5.16 -2.32 -7.24
CA ALA A 79 -5.42 -3.70 -7.65
C ALA A 79 -4.47 -4.16 -8.76
N CYS A 80 -4.32 -3.34 -9.82
CA CYS A 80 -3.38 -3.61 -10.89
C CYS A 80 -1.94 -3.77 -10.36
N ALA A 81 -1.49 -2.85 -9.51
CA ALA A 81 -0.14 -2.88 -8.96
C ALA A 81 0.09 -4.10 -8.05
N PHE A 82 -0.85 -4.41 -7.15
CA PHE A 82 -0.78 -5.59 -6.29
C PHE A 82 -0.79 -6.89 -7.10
N GLN A 83 -1.62 -6.99 -8.14
CA GLN A 83 -1.70 -8.18 -8.99
C GLN A 83 -0.41 -8.39 -9.79
N GLN A 84 0.11 -7.36 -10.44
CA GLN A 84 1.37 -7.45 -11.18
C GLN A 84 2.56 -7.76 -10.27
N HIS A 85 2.51 -7.30 -9.03
CA HIS A 85 3.54 -7.57 -8.03
C HIS A 85 3.40 -8.95 -7.36
N GLY A 86 2.29 -9.64 -7.58
CA GLY A 86 1.99 -10.95 -6.99
C GLY A 86 1.41 -10.90 -5.57
N ASP A 87 1.06 -9.71 -5.08
CA ASP A 87 0.49 -9.48 -3.75
C ASP A 87 -1.02 -9.71 -3.69
N MET A 88 -1.67 -9.84 -4.85
CA MET A 88 -3.11 -10.02 -4.99
C MET A 88 -3.43 -10.97 -6.14
N SER A 89 -4.48 -11.78 -5.98
CA SER A 89 -5.03 -12.66 -7.00
C SER A 89 -6.54 -12.48 -7.03
N GLY A 90 -7.08 -11.95 -8.15
CA GLY A 90 -8.47 -11.47 -8.15
C GLY A 90 -8.66 -10.43 -7.04
N SER A 91 -9.68 -10.59 -6.22
CA SER A 91 -9.94 -9.71 -5.05
C SER A 91 -9.30 -10.21 -3.74
N THR A 92 -8.46 -11.25 -3.78
CA THR A 92 -7.85 -11.87 -2.59
C THR A 92 -6.40 -11.42 -2.41
N MET A 93 -6.05 -10.95 -1.21
CA MET A 93 -4.69 -10.54 -0.86
C MET A 93 -3.80 -11.75 -0.54
N ASN A 94 -2.61 -11.78 -1.11
CA ASN A 94 -1.60 -12.82 -0.87
C ASN A 94 -0.67 -12.38 0.28
N VAL A 95 -1.18 -12.39 1.50
CA VAL A 95 -0.49 -11.87 2.70
C VAL A 95 0.89 -12.50 2.90
N GLN A 96 1.01 -13.82 2.71
CA GLN A 96 2.29 -14.50 2.88
C GLN A 96 3.35 -13.99 1.90
N THR A 97 2.99 -13.76 0.64
CA THR A 97 3.89 -13.20 -0.38
C THR A 97 4.41 -11.81 0.02
N MET A 98 3.53 -10.98 0.59
CA MET A 98 3.90 -9.66 1.11
C MET A 98 4.90 -9.76 2.26
N ILE A 99 4.66 -10.68 3.21
CA ILE A 99 5.54 -10.93 4.36
C ILE A 99 6.92 -11.43 3.89
N ASP A 100 6.95 -12.41 3.00
CA ASP A 100 8.20 -13.01 2.49
C ASP A 100 9.05 -11.97 1.77
N ARG A 101 8.42 -11.13 0.94
CA ARG A 101 9.12 -10.05 0.22
C ARG A 101 9.70 -9.01 1.18
N MET A 102 8.99 -8.70 2.25
CA MET A 102 9.53 -7.79 3.27
C MET A 102 10.75 -8.37 3.97
N HIS A 103 10.74 -9.67 4.26
CA HIS A 103 11.91 -10.34 4.81
C HIS A 103 13.11 -10.28 3.85
N GLU A 104 12.88 -10.46 2.56
CA GLU A 104 13.92 -10.36 1.53
C GLU A 104 14.50 -8.94 1.43
N MET A 105 13.63 -7.92 1.41
CA MET A 105 14.07 -6.52 1.30
C MET A 105 14.94 -6.05 2.47
N HIS A 106 14.74 -6.63 3.63
CA HIS A 106 15.44 -6.25 4.84
C HIS A 106 16.56 -7.23 5.24
N HIS A 107 16.98 -8.10 4.30
CA HIS A 107 18.09 -9.05 4.50
C HIS A 107 17.97 -9.92 5.76
N GLY A 108 16.76 -10.29 6.15
CA GLY A 108 16.52 -11.09 7.35
C GLY A 108 16.73 -10.35 8.69
N HIS A 109 17.03 -9.05 8.67
CA HIS A 109 17.21 -8.23 9.88
C HIS A 109 15.91 -7.71 10.49
N ILE A 110 14.79 -7.98 9.85
CA ILE A 110 13.49 -7.80 10.46
C ILE A 110 13.12 -9.14 11.07
N ASP A 111 13.36 -9.28 12.36
CA ASP A 111 12.49 -10.11 13.16
C ASP A 111 11.08 -9.70 12.77
N ALA A 112 10.34 -10.60 12.13
CA ALA A 112 9.01 -10.31 11.60
C ALA A 112 8.24 -9.58 12.70
N ASN A 113 8.10 -8.27 12.56
CA ASN A 113 7.40 -7.50 13.57
C ASN A 113 5.98 -8.08 13.59
N PRO A 114 5.58 -8.82 14.65
CA PRO A 114 4.31 -9.53 14.69
C PRO A 114 3.14 -8.59 14.45
N PHE A 115 3.32 -7.30 14.75
CA PHE A 115 2.34 -6.27 14.44
C PHE A 115 2.09 -6.13 12.93
N PHE A 116 3.16 -6.15 12.12
CA PHE A 116 3.02 -5.97 10.67
C PHE A 116 2.28 -7.14 10.04
N ALA A 117 2.72 -8.36 10.34
CA ALA A 117 2.05 -9.57 9.85
C ALA A 117 0.58 -9.62 10.30
N ASN A 118 0.30 -9.25 11.57
CA ASN A 118 -1.06 -9.16 12.09
C ASN A 118 -1.90 -8.10 11.37
N ALA A 119 -1.34 -6.92 11.11
CA ALA A 119 -2.06 -5.86 10.40
C ALA A 119 -2.43 -6.30 8.98
N LEU A 120 -1.49 -6.89 8.23
CA LEU A 120 -1.74 -7.44 6.89
C LEU A 120 -2.86 -8.48 6.94
N GLN A 121 -2.78 -9.44 7.84
CA GLN A 121 -3.77 -10.51 7.96
C GLN A 121 -5.15 -9.96 8.35
N THR A 122 -5.21 -9.10 9.37
CA THR A 122 -6.46 -8.47 9.82
C THR A 122 -7.13 -7.68 8.71
N CYS A 123 -6.34 -6.90 7.95
CA CYS A 123 -6.89 -6.12 6.84
C CYS A 123 -7.34 -7.01 5.67
N ALA A 124 -6.62 -8.09 5.38
CA ALA A 124 -7.05 -9.06 4.37
C ALA A 124 -8.36 -9.76 4.77
N ASP A 125 -8.48 -10.18 6.03
CA ASP A 125 -9.68 -10.85 6.56
C ASP A 125 -10.90 -9.91 6.58
N SER A 126 -10.68 -8.60 6.70
CA SER A 126 -11.74 -7.59 6.73
C SER A 126 -12.40 -7.32 5.36
N LEU A 127 -11.84 -7.84 4.26
CA LEU A 127 -12.37 -7.57 2.92
C LEU A 127 -13.76 -8.20 2.66
N GLY A 128 -14.21 -9.11 3.53
CA GLY A 128 -15.59 -9.62 3.51
C GLY A 128 -15.99 -10.42 2.27
N GLY A 129 -15.02 -10.86 1.46
CA GLY A 129 -15.28 -11.67 0.25
C GLY A 129 -15.90 -10.88 -0.90
N THR A 130 -15.58 -9.59 -1.03
CA THR A 130 -15.97 -8.82 -2.23
C THR A 130 -15.32 -9.41 -3.48
N ASP A 131 -16.07 -9.47 -4.58
CA ASP A 131 -15.56 -9.89 -5.90
C ASP A 131 -14.97 -8.69 -6.68
N ASP A 132 -15.13 -7.47 -6.18
CA ASP A 132 -14.60 -6.25 -6.80
C ASP A 132 -13.15 -6.02 -6.40
N GLU A 133 -12.25 -6.25 -7.34
CA GLU A 133 -10.80 -6.10 -7.13
C GLU A 133 -10.38 -4.68 -6.75
N CYS A 134 -10.99 -3.68 -7.36
CA CYS A 134 -10.70 -2.27 -7.08
C CYS A 134 -11.12 -1.89 -5.66
N GLU A 135 -12.30 -2.33 -5.25
CA GLU A 135 -12.82 -2.12 -3.90
C GLU A 135 -12.00 -2.88 -2.85
N ALA A 136 -11.62 -4.13 -3.14
CA ALA A 136 -10.77 -4.92 -2.26
C ALA A 136 -9.41 -4.25 -2.02
N ALA A 137 -8.75 -3.81 -3.09
CA ALA A 137 -7.44 -3.16 -3.01
C ALA A 137 -7.51 -1.83 -2.26
N LEU A 138 -8.53 -1.01 -2.51
CA LEU A 138 -8.73 0.26 -1.82
C LEU A 138 -9.03 0.05 -0.32
N THR A 139 -9.94 -0.87 0.00
CA THR A 139 -10.29 -1.20 1.39
C THR A 139 -9.09 -1.74 2.16
N PHE A 140 -8.32 -2.62 1.55
CA PHE A 140 -7.09 -3.15 2.15
C PHE A 140 -6.08 -2.03 2.44
N HIS A 141 -5.85 -1.15 1.46
CA HIS A 141 -4.94 -0.02 1.61
C HIS A 141 -5.35 0.92 2.73
N VAL A 142 -6.62 1.32 2.78
CA VAL A 142 -7.17 2.19 3.85
C VAL A 142 -7.02 1.54 5.21
N CYS A 143 -7.37 0.25 5.34
CA CYS A 143 -7.22 -0.50 6.59
C CYS A 143 -5.76 -0.48 7.10
N LEU A 144 -4.80 -0.70 6.20
CA LEU A 144 -3.39 -0.66 6.56
C LEU A 144 -2.95 0.74 7.03
N MET A 145 -3.36 1.79 6.32
CA MET A 145 -3.06 3.17 6.73
C MET A 145 -3.58 3.46 8.13
N GLU A 146 -4.82 3.06 8.44
CA GLU A 146 -5.42 3.21 9.77
C GLU A 146 -4.65 2.44 10.84
N ALA A 147 -4.33 1.17 10.57
CA ALA A 147 -3.59 0.33 11.51
C ALA A 147 -2.23 0.93 11.90
N PHE A 148 -1.54 1.55 10.94
CA PHE A 148 -0.24 2.18 11.20
C PHE A 148 -0.36 3.56 11.83
N HIS A 149 -1.39 4.32 11.49
CA HIS A 149 -1.63 5.63 12.10
C HIS A 149 -1.96 5.50 13.59
N ASN A 150 -2.82 4.56 13.96
CA ASN A 150 -3.24 4.35 15.34
C ASN A 150 -2.12 3.85 16.27
N ARG A 151 -0.98 3.47 15.73
CA ARG A 151 0.20 3.06 16.49
C ARG A 151 1.16 4.22 16.80
N SER A 152 1.04 5.33 16.10
CA SER A 152 1.89 6.52 16.26
C SER A 152 1.47 7.34 17.46
#